data_0309d2ba0c236a9060f5bdb353d028a6
#
_entry.id   0309d2ba0c236a9060f5bdb353d028a6
#
_cell.length_a   1.000
_cell.length_b   1.000
_cell.length_c   1.000
_cell.angle_alpha   90.00
_cell.angle_beta   90.00
_cell.angle_gamma   90.00
#
_symmetry.space_group_name_H-M   'P 1'
#
loop_
_entity.id
_entity.type
_entity.pdbx_description
1 polymer ?
#
loop_
_entity_poly.entity_id
_entity_poly.type
_entity_poly.pdbx_seq_one_letter_code
_entity_poly.pdbx_strand_id
1 'polypeptide(L)'
;MIRDFCGIAKGTLDAEIKELRTKIDSGQAPAGVTHESAEAIDQVRSIGNIGAHMERDINLIVEVDPGEAQALIELIEMLFEEWYVARHNRRHRLAKIAAIAADKKAKIAEGKAELTKNAAREPTRE
;
A
#
# COMPACT_ATOMS: atom_id res chain seq x y z
N MET A 1 8.33 3.21 -6.51
CA MET A 1 7.06 3.24 -5.76
C MET A 1 5.84 3.10 -6.66
N ILE A 2 5.61 4.01 -7.60
CA ILE A 2 4.41 3.97 -8.47
C ILE A 2 4.33 2.67 -9.26
N ARG A 3 5.42 2.23 -9.87
CA ARG A 3 5.47 0.97 -10.64
C ARG A 3 5.23 -0.25 -9.77
N ASP A 4 5.91 -0.31 -8.65
CA ASP A 4 5.84 -1.46 -7.75
C ASP A 4 4.52 -1.53 -6.99
N PHE A 5 4.09 -0.44 -6.41
CA PHE A 5 2.91 -0.40 -5.54
C PHE A 5 1.59 -0.26 -6.31
N CYS A 6 1.57 0.59 -7.34
CA CYS A 6 0.35 0.91 -8.10
C CYS A 6 0.24 0.13 -9.42
N GLY A 7 1.27 -0.57 -9.84
CA GLY A 7 1.28 -1.34 -11.09
C GLY A 7 1.23 -0.47 -12.36
N ILE A 8 1.65 0.79 -12.26
CA ILE A 8 1.67 1.72 -13.39
C ILE A 8 3.08 1.81 -13.95
N ALA A 9 3.26 1.51 -15.23
CA ALA A 9 4.53 1.64 -15.93
C ALA A 9 4.33 2.41 -17.22
N LYS A 10 4.84 3.63 -17.28
CA LYS A 10 4.81 4.52 -18.46
C LYS A 10 6.24 4.92 -18.83
N GLY A 11 6.40 5.63 -19.93
CA GLY A 11 7.70 6.05 -20.40
C GLY A 11 8.37 7.14 -19.56
N THR A 12 7.59 7.94 -18.85
CA THR A 12 8.07 9.03 -18.01
C THR A 12 7.34 9.05 -16.66
N LEU A 13 7.98 9.62 -15.64
CA LEU A 13 7.37 9.80 -14.32
C LEU A 13 6.15 10.73 -14.40
N ASP A 14 6.21 11.77 -15.22
CA ASP A 14 5.06 12.67 -15.44
C ASP A 14 3.83 11.90 -15.94
N ALA A 15 4.01 11.02 -16.94
CA ALA A 15 2.94 10.19 -17.45
C ALA A 15 2.42 9.19 -16.40
N GLU A 16 3.30 8.64 -15.56
CA GLU A 16 2.91 7.75 -14.47
C GLU A 16 2.08 8.48 -13.40
N ILE A 17 2.43 9.70 -13.06
CA ILE A 17 1.67 10.54 -12.12
C ILE A 17 0.28 10.88 -12.68
N LYS A 18 0.19 11.21 -13.95
CA LYS A 18 -1.10 11.48 -14.62
C LYS A 18 -2.01 10.26 -14.60
N GLU A 19 -1.49 9.09 -14.91
CA GLU A 19 -2.24 7.83 -14.83
C GLU A 19 -2.65 7.50 -13.39
N LEU A 20 -1.78 7.76 -12.42
CA LEU A 20 -2.08 7.59 -11.01
C LEU A 20 -3.26 8.45 -10.58
N ARG A 21 -3.29 9.72 -10.97
CA ARG A 21 -4.40 10.64 -10.68
C ARG A 21 -5.71 10.15 -11.30
N THR A 22 -5.66 9.64 -12.52
CA THR A 22 -6.81 9.04 -13.18
C THR A 22 -7.35 7.83 -12.42
N LYS A 23 -6.48 6.95 -11.95
CA LYS A 23 -6.86 5.79 -11.15
C LYS A 23 -7.44 6.16 -9.79
N ILE A 24 -6.89 7.20 -9.16
CA ILE A 24 -7.45 7.72 -7.90
C ILE A 24 -8.88 8.21 -8.12
N ASP A 25 -9.12 9.00 -9.17
CA ASP A 25 -10.44 9.52 -9.50
C ASP A 25 -11.46 8.43 -9.81
N SER A 26 -11.02 7.34 -10.43
CA SER A 26 -11.89 6.20 -10.77
C SER A 26 -12.05 5.18 -9.64
N GLY A 27 -11.41 5.39 -8.48
CA GLY A 27 -11.45 4.48 -7.35
C GLY A 27 -10.63 3.19 -7.53
N GLN A 28 -9.73 3.16 -8.51
CA GLN A 28 -8.90 1.98 -8.83
C GLN A 28 -7.51 2.02 -8.19
N ALA A 29 -7.16 3.10 -7.49
CA ALA A 29 -5.89 3.20 -6.81
C ALA A 29 -5.85 2.30 -5.56
N PRO A 30 -4.68 1.75 -5.19
CA PRO A 30 -4.53 1.01 -3.95
C PRO A 30 -4.84 1.86 -2.72
N ALA A 31 -5.25 1.23 -1.62
CA ALA A 31 -5.48 1.91 -0.36
C ALA A 31 -4.20 2.61 0.13
N GLY A 32 -4.34 3.84 0.62
CA GLY A 32 -3.23 4.70 1.03
C GLY A 32 -2.70 5.61 -0.06
N VAL A 33 -3.07 5.37 -1.31
CA VAL A 33 -2.73 6.22 -2.45
C VAL A 33 -3.82 7.27 -2.64
N THR A 34 -3.47 8.53 -2.42
CA THR A 34 -4.40 9.66 -2.45
C THR A 34 -3.92 10.74 -3.40
N HIS A 35 -4.77 11.72 -3.69
CA HIS A 35 -4.36 12.90 -4.44
C HIS A 35 -3.24 13.68 -3.74
N GLU A 36 -3.22 13.68 -2.42
CA GLU A 36 -2.12 14.27 -1.64
C GLU A 36 -0.81 13.53 -1.88
N SER A 37 -0.84 12.18 -1.93
CA SER A 37 0.33 11.38 -2.29
C SER A 37 0.83 11.68 -3.70
N ALA A 38 -0.07 11.78 -4.67
CA ALA A 38 0.27 12.11 -6.05
C ALA A 38 0.86 13.51 -6.17
N GLU A 39 0.29 14.48 -5.47
CA GLU A 39 0.80 15.85 -5.43
C GLU A 39 2.20 15.91 -4.81
N ALA A 40 2.42 15.20 -3.71
CA ALA A 40 3.73 15.12 -3.07
C ALA A 40 4.80 14.55 -4.01
N ILE A 41 4.49 13.49 -4.73
CA ILE A 41 5.40 12.89 -5.71
C ILE A 41 5.67 13.86 -6.86
N ASP A 42 4.65 14.58 -7.32
CA ASP A 42 4.80 15.57 -8.39
C ASP A 42 5.68 16.75 -7.96
N GLN A 43 5.58 17.19 -6.72
CA GLN A 43 6.47 18.22 -6.16
C GLN A 43 7.93 17.74 -6.12
N VAL A 44 8.17 16.51 -5.69
CA VAL A 44 9.52 15.91 -5.71
C VAL A 44 10.06 15.84 -7.14
N ARG A 45 9.23 15.46 -8.11
CA ARG A 45 9.60 15.45 -9.52
C ARG A 45 10.00 16.85 -10.01
N SER A 46 9.24 17.86 -9.64
CA SER A 46 9.53 19.26 -10.01
C SER A 46 10.88 19.73 -9.45
N ILE A 47 11.18 19.40 -8.21
CA ILE A 47 12.47 19.71 -7.59
C ILE A 47 13.62 18.99 -8.31
N GLY A 48 13.42 17.72 -8.66
CA GLY A 48 14.39 16.94 -9.45
C GLY A 48 14.64 17.54 -10.82
N ASN A 49 13.61 18.04 -11.50
CA ASN A 49 13.73 18.72 -12.78
C ASN A 49 14.52 20.04 -12.66
N ILE A 50 14.32 20.80 -11.60
CA ILE A 50 15.11 22.01 -11.32
C ILE A 50 16.60 21.65 -11.23
N GLY A 51 16.93 20.61 -10.47
CA GLY A 51 18.30 20.11 -10.35
C GLY A 51 18.92 19.71 -11.69
N ALA A 52 18.16 19.02 -12.53
CA ALA A 52 18.60 18.61 -13.87
C ALA A 52 18.81 19.81 -14.80
N HIS A 53 17.98 20.85 -14.71
CA HIS A 53 18.15 22.07 -15.49
C HIS A 53 19.37 22.91 -15.06
N MET A 54 19.77 22.86 -13.79
CA MET A 54 20.96 23.50 -13.29
C MET A 54 22.25 23.03 -14.00
N GLU A 55 22.29 21.76 -14.39
CA GLU A 55 23.43 21.23 -15.18
C GLU A 55 23.52 21.84 -16.57
N ARG A 56 22.42 22.34 -17.12
CA ARG A 56 22.35 22.94 -18.46
C ARG A 56 22.59 24.46 -18.46
N ASP A 57 22.26 25.11 -17.37
CA ASP A 57 22.40 26.57 -17.22
C ASP A 57 23.25 26.90 -15.98
N ILE A 58 24.56 26.99 -16.19
CA ILE A 58 25.55 27.30 -15.15
C ILE A 58 25.41 28.70 -14.55
N ASN A 59 24.57 29.57 -15.10
CA ASN A 59 24.31 30.90 -14.56
C ASN A 59 23.18 30.90 -13.52
N LEU A 60 22.43 29.82 -13.42
CA LEU A 60 21.32 29.68 -12.47
C LEU A 60 21.64 28.56 -11.49
N ILE A 61 22.16 28.92 -10.32
CA ILE A 61 22.42 27.96 -9.24
C ILE A 61 21.33 28.11 -8.21
N VAL A 62 20.49 27.04 -8.06
CA VAL A 62 19.51 26.93 -7.01
C VAL A 62 20.02 25.89 -6.03
N GLU A 63 20.48 26.33 -4.87
CA GLU A 63 20.99 25.44 -3.83
C GLU A 63 19.86 24.79 -3.06
N VAL A 64 20.00 23.49 -2.80
CA VAL A 64 19.14 22.76 -1.87
C VAL A 64 19.82 22.79 -0.50
N ASP A 65 19.22 23.47 0.47
CA ASP A 65 19.77 23.52 1.82
C ASP A 65 19.49 22.24 2.61
N PRO A 66 20.19 21.99 3.74
CA PRO A 66 19.97 20.78 4.55
C PRO A 66 18.55 20.63 5.08
N GLY A 67 17.85 21.73 5.36
CA GLY A 67 16.45 21.70 5.82
C GLY A 67 15.50 21.23 4.71
N GLU A 68 15.73 21.65 3.48
CA GLU A 68 14.97 21.21 2.31
C GLU A 68 15.21 19.73 2.02
N ALA A 69 16.45 19.27 2.09
CA ALA A 69 16.81 17.87 1.92
C ALA A 69 16.12 17.00 3.00
N GLN A 70 16.11 17.46 4.25
CA GLN A 70 15.43 16.75 5.34
C GLN A 70 13.93 16.67 5.11
N ALA A 71 13.30 17.73 4.63
CA ALA A 71 11.87 17.72 4.29
C ALA A 71 11.54 16.70 3.19
N LEU A 72 12.40 16.56 2.18
CA LEU A 72 12.25 15.54 1.14
C LEU A 72 12.35 14.12 1.69
N ILE A 73 13.30 13.87 2.60
CA ILE A 73 13.45 12.58 3.26
C ILE A 73 12.20 12.24 4.07
N GLU A 74 11.72 13.17 4.88
CA GLU A 74 10.50 12.99 5.69
C GLU A 74 9.28 12.69 4.83
N LEU A 75 9.15 13.34 3.68
CA LEU A 75 8.08 13.07 2.73
C LEU A 75 8.15 11.65 2.17
N ILE A 76 9.34 11.21 1.78
CA ILE A 76 9.55 9.85 1.27
C ILE A 76 9.25 8.82 2.36
N GLU A 77 9.70 9.04 3.59
CA GLU A 77 9.38 8.18 4.73
C GLU A 77 7.87 8.09 4.98
N MET A 78 7.17 9.21 4.91
CA MET A 78 5.70 9.24 5.03
C MET A 78 5.03 8.40 3.94
N LEU A 79 5.47 8.52 2.68
CA LEU A 79 4.95 7.72 1.58
C LEU A 79 5.20 6.22 1.78
N PHE A 80 6.38 5.84 2.28
CA PHE A 80 6.67 4.45 2.62
C PHE A 80 5.75 3.93 3.71
N GLU A 81 5.50 4.71 4.75
CA GLU A 81 4.58 4.33 5.83
C GLU A 81 3.15 4.18 5.33
N GLU A 82 2.64 5.16 4.60
CA GLU A 82 1.25 5.14 4.11
C GLU A 82 1.00 4.06 3.07
N TRP A 83 1.99 3.75 2.23
CA TRP A 83 1.83 2.76 1.17
C TRP A 83 2.25 1.36 1.62
N TYR A 84 3.52 1.17 1.95
CA TYR A 84 4.07 -0.16 2.21
C TYR A 84 3.81 -0.66 3.62
N VAL A 85 4.11 0.12 4.62
CA VAL A 85 3.95 -0.27 6.03
C VAL A 85 2.46 -0.46 6.36
N ALA A 86 1.61 0.47 5.95
CA ALA A 86 0.18 0.38 6.17
C ALA A 86 -0.43 -0.84 5.46
N ARG A 87 0.00 -1.14 4.23
CA ARG A 87 -0.42 -2.34 3.50
C ARG A 87 0.01 -3.61 4.22
N HIS A 88 1.25 -3.67 4.68
CA HIS A 88 1.76 -4.81 5.43
C HIS A 88 0.95 -5.03 6.71
N ASN A 89 0.74 -3.99 7.49
CA ASN A 89 -0.01 -4.06 8.73
C ASN A 89 -1.47 -4.47 8.51
N ARG A 90 -2.11 -3.94 7.49
CA ARG A 90 -3.48 -4.31 7.11
C ARG A 90 -3.57 -5.78 6.73
N ARG A 91 -2.67 -6.25 5.87
CA ARG A 91 -2.63 -7.67 5.45
C ARG A 91 -2.36 -8.59 6.63
N HIS A 92 -1.47 -8.19 7.54
CA HIS A 92 -1.17 -8.97 8.74
C HIS A 92 -2.38 -9.10 9.65
N ARG A 93 -3.10 -8.01 9.90
CA ARG A 93 -4.33 -8.02 10.71
C ARG A 93 -5.43 -8.87 10.07
N LEU A 94 -5.62 -8.74 8.76
CA LEU A 94 -6.61 -9.54 8.03
C LEU A 94 -6.24 -11.03 8.05
N ALA A 95 -4.96 -11.36 7.90
CA ALA A 95 -4.48 -12.75 7.99
C ALA A 95 -4.73 -13.35 9.37
N LYS A 96 -4.52 -12.59 10.44
CA LYS A 96 -4.85 -13.02 11.81
C LYS A 96 -6.32 -13.36 11.97
N ILE A 97 -7.22 -12.51 11.51
CA ILE A 97 -8.66 -12.73 11.58
C ILE A 97 -9.06 -13.94 10.74
N ALA A 98 -8.50 -14.08 9.53
CA ALA A 98 -8.74 -15.23 8.68
C ALA A 98 -8.29 -16.54 9.34
N ALA A 99 -7.15 -16.56 10.00
CA ALA A 99 -6.64 -17.72 10.73
C ALA A 99 -7.55 -18.09 11.91
N ILE A 100 -8.01 -17.12 12.67
CA ILE A 100 -8.96 -17.33 13.77
C ILE A 100 -10.28 -17.89 13.25
N ALA A 101 -10.81 -17.32 12.17
CA ALA A 101 -12.05 -17.79 11.55
C ALA A 101 -11.92 -19.25 11.05
N ALA A 102 -10.81 -19.59 10.41
CA ALA A 102 -10.52 -20.95 9.94
C ALA A 102 -10.43 -21.94 11.12
N ASP A 103 -9.74 -21.56 12.21
CA ASP A 103 -9.62 -22.37 13.42
C ASP A 103 -10.99 -22.64 14.06
N LYS A 104 -11.82 -21.61 14.18
CA LYS A 104 -13.18 -21.75 14.73
C LYS A 104 -14.08 -22.62 13.85
N LYS A 105 -14.01 -22.48 12.54
CA LYS A 105 -14.74 -23.33 11.60
C LYS A 105 -14.29 -24.79 11.69
N ALA A 106 -13.01 -25.05 11.83
CA ALA A 106 -12.47 -26.38 12.02
C ALA A 106 -12.98 -27.01 13.33
N LYS A 107 -12.98 -26.26 14.44
CA LYS A 107 -13.51 -26.72 15.73
C LYS A 107 -15.01 -27.01 15.69
N ILE A 108 -15.78 -26.19 14.99
CA ILE A 108 -17.21 -26.43 14.77
C ILE A 108 -17.41 -27.71 13.97
N ALA A 109 -16.65 -27.93 12.90
CA ALA A 109 -16.74 -29.14 12.09
C ALA A 109 -16.35 -30.38 12.90
N GLU A 110 -15.30 -30.32 13.71
CA GLU A 110 -14.91 -31.40 14.62
C GLU A 110 -16.00 -31.70 15.66
N GLY A 111 -16.56 -30.67 16.29
CA GLY A 111 -17.64 -30.79 17.24
C GLY A 111 -18.90 -31.43 16.63
N LYS A 112 -19.27 -31.02 15.43
CA LYS A 112 -20.40 -31.62 14.68
C LYS A 112 -20.12 -33.07 14.31
N ALA A 113 -18.91 -33.41 13.90
CA ALA A 113 -18.51 -34.76 13.58
C ALA A 113 -18.57 -35.68 14.83
N GLU A 114 -18.10 -35.18 15.98
CA GLU A 114 -18.20 -35.91 17.26
C GLU A 114 -19.64 -36.11 17.70
N LEU A 115 -20.48 -35.09 17.59
CA LEU A 115 -21.90 -35.21 17.91
C LEU A 115 -22.60 -36.24 17.03
N THR A 116 -22.29 -36.27 15.75
CA THR A 116 -22.82 -37.29 14.83
C THR A 116 -22.32 -38.68 15.19
N LYS A 117 -21.05 -38.82 15.53
CA LYS A 117 -20.44 -40.07 15.97
C LYS A 117 -21.06 -40.59 17.26
N ASN A 118 -21.25 -39.72 18.23
CA ASN A 118 -21.89 -40.09 19.52
C ASN A 118 -23.35 -40.45 19.35
N ALA A 119 -24.09 -39.75 18.51
CA ALA A 119 -25.48 -40.09 18.18
C ALA A 119 -25.58 -41.46 17.51
N ALA A 120 -24.63 -41.81 16.64
CA ALA A 120 -24.55 -43.13 16.00
C ALA A 120 -24.13 -44.26 16.96
N ARG A 121 -23.48 -43.95 18.08
CA ARG A 121 -23.01 -44.90 19.08
C ARG A 121 -23.98 -45.12 20.24
N GLU A 122 -24.95 -44.25 20.44
CA GLU A 122 -25.94 -44.45 21.46
C GLU A 122 -26.80 -45.67 21.13
N PRO A 123 -26.80 -46.71 21.99
CA PRO A 123 -27.66 -47.84 21.77
C PRO A 123 -29.13 -47.41 21.93
N THR A 124 -29.95 -47.83 20.98
CA THR A 124 -31.39 -47.63 21.08
C THR A 124 -31.88 -48.25 22.38
N ARG A 125 -32.31 -47.43 23.32
CA ARG A 125 -32.99 -47.92 24.52
C ARG A 125 -34.42 -48.33 24.15
N GLU A 126 -34.67 -49.57 24.31
CA GLU A 126 -36.02 -50.02 24.26
C GLU A 126 -36.77 -49.53 25.47
#